data_0d02a02ca8ec96fe52fc810135c8009c
#
_entry.id   0d02a02ca8ec96fe52fc810135c8009c
#
_cell.length_a   1.000
_cell.length_b   1.000
_cell.length_c   1.000
_cell.angle_alpha   90.00
_cell.angle_beta   90.00
_cell.angle_gamma   90.00
#
_symmetry.space_group_name_H-M   'P 1'
#
loop_
_entity.id
_entity.type
_entity.pdbx_description
1 polymer ?
#
loop_
_entity_poly.entity_id
_entity_poly.type
_entity_poly.pdbx_seq_one_letter_code
_entity_poly.pdbx_strand_id
1 'polypeptide(L)'
;MKKGSIVRVSGPVVDVTFPAGELPGIREALTVTVEGAVRVMEVAQHIDRETVRCEMLSGSEGLARGMEAEAPGRAIQVPVGEATLGRMFNVLGQPIDGQGPVPEGTPRRSIYRQPPSFAEQSPAVEILETGIKVIDLLEPYPKGGKIGLFGGAGVGKTVLIQELIHNVATEHGGYSIFTGVGERSREGNDLWREMRESGVSAKTALVFGQMNESPGVRMRVALSGLTMAEYFRDTEHKDVLLFIDNIFRFVQAGSEVSTLLGRMPSAVGYQPTLAGEMGELQERIASTRDGSVTSVQAVYVPADDLTDPATATTFAHLDATTVLSRKIAEQGLYPAVDPLASSSRILEADIVGELHYRVARQVQEILQKYRELQDIIAILGMDELSEEDRRTVTRARKLQRFLAQPTHVAEKFTGIPGIYVPLKDTLEGFRAIVDGEADQYPEAAFYNVGTLADVAGKAKRLEAEGA
;
A
#
# COMPACT_ATOMS: atom_id res chain seq x y z
N MET A 1 -15.76 3.52 35.53
CA MET A 1 -14.35 3.65 35.16
C MET A 1 -13.52 3.07 36.30
N LYS A 2 -12.61 2.16 35.98
CA LYS A 2 -11.65 1.64 36.96
C LYS A 2 -10.52 2.65 37.10
N LYS A 3 -9.97 2.79 38.30
CA LYS A 3 -8.87 3.72 38.59
C LYS A 3 -7.68 2.96 39.14
N GLY A 4 -6.52 3.24 38.57
CA GLY A 4 -5.24 2.68 38.98
C GLY A 4 -4.21 3.74 39.27
N SER A 5 -3.05 3.34 39.77
CA SER A 5 -1.93 4.21 40.05
C SER A 5 -0.67 3.76 39.33
N ILE A 6 0.04 4.67 38.70
CA ILE A 6 1.33 4.41 38.05
C ILE A 6 2.37 4.02 39.13
N VAL A 7 2.97 2.85 38.99
CA VAL A 7 4.00 2.35 39.90
C VAL A 7 5.40 2.36 39.29
N ARG A 8 5.47 2.36 37.95
CA ARG A 8 6.74 2.39 37.22
C ARG A 8 6.57 3.10 35.88
N VAL A 9 7.56 3.91 35.50
CA VAL A 9 7.69 4.49 34.16
C VAL A 9 9.08 4.13 33.63
N SER A 10 9.15 3.52 32.43
CA SER A 10 10.41 3.12 31.81
C SER A 10 10.32 3.41 30.29
N GLY A 11 10.59 4.66 29.92
CA GLY A 11 10.37 5.13 28.54
C GLY A 11 8.91 4.99 28.13
N PRO A 12 8.60 4.32 27.02
CA PRO A 12 7.22 4.13 26.55
C PRO A 12 6.46 3.02 27.29
N VAL A 13 7.07 2.34 28.27
CA VAL A 13 6.42 1.27 29.04
C VAL A 13 6.09 1.76 30.45
N VAL A 14 4.85 1.58 30.86
CA VAL A 14 4.30 2.04 32.13
C VAL A 14 3.60 0.90 32.85
N ASP A 15 3.97 0.65 34.12
CA ASP A 15 3.28 -0.32 34.96
C ASP A 15 2.27 0.41 35.84
N VAL A 16 1.02 -0.08 35.85
CA VAL A 16 -0.12 0.50 36.58
C VAL A 16 -0.76 -0.55 37.47
N THR A 17 -0.94 -0.22 38.74
CA THR A 17 -1.62 -1.10 39.72
C THR A 17 -3.06 -0.67 39.92
N PHE A 18 -3.95 -1.65 39.98
CA PHE A 18 -5.39 -1.50 40.20
C PHE A 18 -5.82 -2.21 41.49
N PRO A 19 -6.93 -1.80 42.09
CA PRO A 19 -7.53 -2.56 43.18
C PRO A 19 -7.82 -4.01 42.80
N ALA A 20 -7.79 -4.90 43.81
CA ALA A 20 -8.06 -6.32 43.58
C ALA A 20 -9.42 -6.54 42.90
N GLY A 21 -9.41 -7.30 41.81
CA GLY A 21 -10.61 -7.59 41.00
C GLY A 21 -11.00 -6.51 39.97
N GLU A 22 -10.26 -5.40 39.90
CA GLU A 22 -10.51 -4.30 38.95
C GLU A 22 -9.48 -4.23 37.81
N LEU A 23 -8.70 -5.29 37.59
CA LEU A 23 -7.67 -5.32 36.56
C LEU A 23 -8.28 -5.07 35.16
N PRO A 24 -7.74 -4.12 34.34
CA PRO A 24 -8.21 -3.93 32.98
C PRO A 24 -7.77 -5.09 32.09
N GLY A 25 -8.55 -5.30 31.01
CA GLY A 25 -8.25 -6.34 30.03
C GLY A 25 -7.07 -5.99 29.13
N ILE A 26 -6.47 -7.01 28.52
CA ILE A 26 -5.45 -6.83 27.46
C ILE A 26 -6.08 -6.03 26.31
N ARG A 27 -5.32 -5.11 25.70
CA ARG A 27 -5.75 -4.17 24.66
C ARG A 27 -6.74 -3.10 25.13
N GLU A 28 -7.02 -3.02 26.43
CA GLU A 28 -7.82 -1.92 26.97
C GLU A 28 -6.98 -0.64 27.00
N ALA A 29 -7.59 0.47 26.55
CA ALA A 29 -6.93 1.78 26.58
C ALA A 29 -7.04 2.39 27.98
N LEU A 30 -5.93 2.95 28.50
CA LEU A 30 -5.90 3.70 29.73
C LEU A 30 -5.56 5.16 29.43
N THR A 31 -6.05 6.07 30.25
CA THR A 31 -5.76 7.49 30.12
C THR A 31 -5.15 8.04 31.40
N VAL A 32 -4.20 8.97 31.26
CA VAL A 32 -3.58 9.73 32.37
C VAL A 32 -3.57 11.19 31.98
N THR A 33 -3.99 12.07 32.87
CA THR A 33 -3.90 13.51 32.64
C THR A 33 -2.62 14.07 33.20
N VAL A 34 -1.80 14.68 32.35
CA VAL A 34 -0.52 15.32 32.71
C VAL A 34 -0.58 16.78 32.25
N GLU A 35 -0.49 17.72 33.18
CA GLU A 35 -0.53 19.16 32.89
C GLU A 35 -1.70 19.59 32.00
N GLY A 36 -2.87 18.96 32.19
CA GLY A 36 -4.08 19.22 31.40
C GLY A 36 -4.15 18.50 30.04
N ALA A 37 -3.09 17.81 29.64
CA ALA A 37 -3.08 16.97 28.43
C ALA A 37 -3.39 15.50 28.77
N VAL A 38 -4.29 14.89 28.01
CA VAL A 38 -4.60 13.47 28.14
C VAL A 38 -3.56 12.64 27.42
N ARG A 39 -2.88 11.77 28.16
CA ARG A 39 -1.97 10.77 27.62
C ARG A 39 -2.69 9.43 27.53
N VAL A 40 -2.45 8.70 26.45
CA VAL A 40 -3.10 7.41 26.19
C VAL A 40 -2.05 6.31 26.17
N MET A 41 -2.35 5.20 26.82
CA MET A 41 -1.56 3.98 26.82
C MET A 41 -2.49 2.77 26.67
N GLU A 42 -1.95 1.63 26.28
CA GLU A 42 -2.69 0.40 26.09
C GLU A 42 -2.12 -0.73 26.94
N VAL A 43 -2.99 -1.53 27.53
CA VAL A 43 -2.60 -2.71 28.31
C VAL A 43 -2.00 -3.77 27.37
N ALA A 44 -0.71 -4.01 27.50
CA ALA A 44 0.02 -4.99 26.71
C ALA A 44 0.16 -6.34 27.44
N GLN A 45 0.20 -6.33 28.77
CA GLN A 45 0.47 -7.53 29.56
C GLN A 45 -0.04 -7.39 30.99
N HIS A 46 -0.54 -8.48 31.57
CA HIS A 46 -0.74 -8.61 33.01
C HIS A 46 0.57 -9.09 33.65
N ILE A 47 1.08 -8.34 34.63
CA ILE A 47 2.30 -8.72 35.38
C ILE A 47 1.93 -9.64 36.52
N ASP A 48 0.88 -9.26 37.28
CA ASP A 48 0.35 -10.03 38.40
C ASP A 48 -1.17 -9.77 38.52
N ARG A 49 -1.77 -10.08 39.67
CA ARG A 49 -3.21 -9.98 39.91
C ARG A 49 -3.73 -8.53 40.04
N GLU A 50 -2.85 -7.58 40.18
CA GLU A 50 -3.19 -6.18 40.46
C GLU A 50 -2.44 -5.21 39.52
N THR A 51 -1.42 -5.69 38.79
CA THR A 51 -0.54 -4.86 37.98
C THR A 51 -0.60 -5.21 36.52
N VAL A 52 -0.83 -4.21 35.68
CA VAL A 52 -0.73 -4.29 34.22
C VAL A 52 0.49 -3.56 33.71
N ARG A 53 1.08 -4.05 32.66
CA ARG A 53 2.09 -3.35 31.86
C ARG A 53 1.45 -2.77 30.64
N CYS A 54 1.62 -1.46 30.48
CA CYS A 54 1.05 -0.70 29.39
C CYS A 54 2.15 -0.16 28.48
N GLU A 55 1.78 0.06 27.23
CA GLU A 55 2.57 0.71 26.22
C GLU A 55 1.96 2.06 25.86
N MET A 56 2.79 3.11 25.85
CA MET A 56 2.36 4.47 25.53
C MET A 56 2.04 4.62 24.04
N LEU A 57 0.90 5.23 23.75
CA LEU A 57 0.45 5.63 22.41
C LEU A 57 0.46 7.16 22.25
N SER A 58 1.04 7.83 23.18
CA SER A 58 1.37 9.25 23.17
C SER A 58 2.69 9.44 23.91
N GLY A 59 3.24 10.64 23.93
CA GLY A 59 4.48 10.91 24.68
C GLY A 59 4.36 10.54 26.16
N SER A 60 5.44 10.05 26.73
CA SER A 60 5.54 9.67 28.16
C SER A 60 6.09 10.80 29.07
N GLU A 61 6.37 11.96 28.46
CA GLU A 61 6.93 13.11 29.20
C GLU A 61 5.95 13.60 30.28
N GLY A 62 6.48 13.86 31.43
CA GLY A 62 5.72 14.34 32.60
C GLY A 62 5.01 13.25 33.39
N LEU A 63 5.03 11.98 32.95
CA LEU A 63 4.51 10.87 33.75
C LEU A 63 5.37 10.59 34.97
N ALA A 64 4.71 10.40 36.11
CA ALA A 64 5.37 10.10 37.38
C ALA A 64 4.64 8.98 38.12
N ARG A 65 5.39 8.33 39.02
CA ARG A 65 4.81 7.36 39.96
C ARG A 65 3.78 8.04 40.87
N GLY A 66 2.68 7.32 41.13
CA GLY A 66 1.57 7.81 41.95
C GLY A 66 0.50 8.56 41.15
N MET A 67 0.73 8.88 39.89
CA MET A 67 -0.33 9.46 39.04
C MET A 67 -1.48 8.48 38.82
N GLU A 68 -2.70 9.01 38.82
CA GLU A 68 -3.92 8.23 38.59
C GLU A 68 -4.06 7.92 37.09
N ALA A 69 -4.35 6.65 36.78
CA ALA A 69 -4.69 6.17 35.48
C ALA A 69 -6.14 5.68 35.47
N GLU A 70 -6.90 6.05 34.45
CA GLU A 70 -8.29 5.66 34.28
C GLU A 70 -8.45 4.63 33.15
N ALA A 71 -9.18 3.56 33.42
CA ALA A 71 -9.52 2.51 32.47
C ALA A 71 -11.01 2.57 32.12
N PRO A 72 -11.38 3.03 30.93
CA PRO A 72 -12.78 3.19 30.51
C PRO A 72 -13.48 1.88 30.12
N GLY A 73 -12.78 0.75 30.15
CA GLY A 73 -13.36 -0.57 29.81
C GLY A 73 -13.45 -0.83 28.31
N ARG A 74 -12.68 -0.16 27.49
CA ARG A 74 -12.68 -0.32 26.03
C ARG A 74 -11.30 -0.16 25.41
N ALA A 75 -11.11 -0.81 24.28
CA ALA A 75 -9.93 -0.64 23.45
C ALA A 75 -9.94 0.72 22.72
N ILE A 76 -8.84 1.05 22.05
CA ILE A 76 -8.73 2.23 21.20
C ILE A 76 -9.79 2.18 20.12
N GLN A 77 -10.45 3.32 19.90
CA GLN A 77 -11.48 3.50 18.89
C GLN A 77 -11.12 4.70 17.98
N VAL A 78 -11.28 4.50 16.69
CA VAL A 78 -11.07 5.55 15.67
C VAL A 78 -12.40 5.95 15.02
N PRO A 79 -12.55 7.22 14.58
CA PRO A 79 -13.72 7.64 13.81
C PRO A 79 -13.74 6.89 12.49
N VAL A 80 -14.95 6.63 11.98
CA VAL A 80 -15.17 5.92 10.71
C VAL A 80 -16.29 6.62 9.92
N GLY A 81 -16.37 6.31 8.61
CA GLY A 81 -17.38 6.84 7.72
C GLY A 81 -16.96 8.13 7.01
N GLU A 82 -17.90 8.72 6.26
CA GLU A 82 -17.63 9.87 5.37
C GLU A 82 -16.97 11.07 6.04
N ALA A 83 -17.20 11.27 7.35
CA ALA A 83 -16.56 12.35 8.11
C ALA A 83 -15.03 12.21 8.21
N THR A 84 -14.46 11.07 7.83
CA THR A 84 -13.01 10.84 7.79
C THR A 84 -12.39 11.22 6.44
N LEU A 85 -13.18 11.32 5.39
CA LEU A 85 -12.69 11.62 4.05
C LEU A 85 -12.17 13.06 3.95
N GLY A 86 -11.07 13.25 3.26
CA GLY A 86 -10.38 14.54 3.15
C GLY A 86 -9.57 14.95 4.38
N ARG A 87 -9.54 14.10 5.43
CA ARG A 87 -8.96 14.41 6.73
C ARG A 87 -7.68 13.59 7.00
N MET A 88 -6.86 14.10 7.91
CA MET A 88 -5.65 13.45 8.37
C MET A 88 -5.72 13.19 9.88
N PHE A 89 -5.39 11.98 10.29
CA PHE A 89 -5.53 11.49 11.67
C PHE A 89 -4.22 10.92 12.20
N ASN A 90 -4.08 10.94 13.54
CA ASN A 90 -3.10 10.13 14.25
C ASN A 90 -3.66 8.73 14.55
N VAL A 91 -2.87 7.90 15.22
CA VAL A 91 -3.23 6.51 15.60
C VAL A 91 -4.50 6.42 16.45
N LEU A 92 -4.80 7.44 17.24
CA LEU A 92 -5.99 7.51 18.10
C LEU A 92 -7.23 8.05 17.38
N GLY A 93 -7.12 8.31 16.07
CA GLY A 93 -8.20 8.91 15.28
C GLY A 93 -8.48 10.37 15.65
N GLN A 94 -7.49 11.09 16.16
CA GLN A 94 -7.57 12.52 16.37
C GLN A 94 -7.10 13.24 15.11
N PRO A 95 -7.85 14.24 14.61
CA PRO A 95 -7.41 15.02 13.46
C PRO A 95 -6.11 15.79 13.73
N ILE A 96 -5.20 15.76 12.75
CA ILE A 96 -3.89 16.45 12.80
C ILE A 96 -3.70 17.43 11.62
N ASP A 97 -4.75 17.67 10.86
CA ASP A 97 -4.77 18.53 9.66
C ASP A 97 -5.10 20.00 9.93
N GLY A 98 -5.31 20.37 11.20
CA GLY A 98 -5.66 21.76 11.58
C GLY A 98 -7.10 22.18 11.25
N GLN A 99 -7.95 21.26 10.76
CA GLN A 99 -9.34 21.58 10.39
C GLN A 99 -10.37 21.38 11.53
N GLY A 100 -9.89 21.24 12.76
CA GLY A 100 -10.75 21.02 13.93
C GLY A 100 -11.21 19.56 14.11
N PRO A 101 -12.01 19.29 15.15
CA PRO A 101 -12.50 17.94 15.45
C PRO A 101 -13.44 17.42 14.37
N VAL A 102 -13.60 16.09 14.32
CA VAL A 102 -14.68 15.48 13.54
C VAL A 102 -16.05 15.86 14.11
N PRO A 103 -17.13 15.89 13.31
CA PRO A 103 -18.46 16.20 13.77
C PRO A 103 -18.89 15.33 14.97
N GLU A 104 -19.64 15.93 15.88
CA GLU A 104 -20.26 15.15 16.98
C GLU A 104 -21.20 14.06 16.42
N GLY A 105 -21.20 12.88 17.06
CA GLY A 105 -21.97 11.74 16.58
C GLY A 105 -21.28 10.91 15.49
N THR A 106 -20.08 11.28 15.03
CA THR A 106 -19.32 10.44 14.11
C THR A 106 -19.12 9.04 14.71
N PRO A 107 -19.51 7.97 14.00
CA PRO A 107 -19.34 6.61 14.50
C PRO A 107 -17.86 6.30 14.75
N ARG A 108 -17.61 5.51 15.78
CA ARG A 108 -16.25 5.06 16.13
C ARG A 108 -16.22 3.54 16.24
N ARG A 109 -15.15 2.92 15.78
CA ARG A 109 -14.93 1.47 15.86
C ARG A 109 -13.59 1.15 16.49
N SER A 110 -13.55 0.02 17.22
CA SER A 110 -12.29 -0.51 17.76
C SER A 110 -11.32 -0.86 16.65
N ILE A 111 -10.03 -0.57 16.85
CA ILE A 111 -8.97 -0.98 15.94
C ILE A 111 -8.73 -2.50 15.97
N TYR A 112 -9.22 -3.19 17.01
CA TYR A 112 -9.13 -4.64 17.15
C TYR A 112 -10.43 -5.28 16.71
N ARG A 113 -10.39 -5.90 15.55
CA ARG A 113 -11.51 -6.61 14.94
C ARG A 113 -11.05 -7.98 14.48
N GLN A 114 -11.98 -8.91 14.45
CA GLN A 114 -11.75 -10.23 13.84
C GLN A 114 -11.77 -10.10 12.31
N PRO A 115 -10.97 -10.90 11.59
CA PRO A 115 -11.08 -11.01 10.15
C PRO A 115 -12.48 -11.49 9.74
N PRO A 116 -12.92 -11.20 8.49
CA PRO A 116 -14.16 -11.76 7.97
C PRO A 116 -14.17 -13.29 8.06
N SER A 117 -15.29 -13.85 8.49
CA SER A 117 -15.46 -15.30 8.52
C SER A 117 -15.46 -15.90 7.10
N PHE A 118 -15.20 -17.19 6.97
CA PHE A 118 -15.24 -17.87 5.66
C PHE A 118 -16.60 -17.70 4.96
N ALA A 119 -17.70 -17.60 5.71
CA ALA A 119 -19.03 -17.39 5.14
C ALA A 119 -19.25 -15.98 4.59
N GLU A 120 -18.52 -14.99 5.08
CA GLU A 120 -18.60 -13.58 4.65
C GLU A 120 -17.69 -13.30 3.46
N GLN A 121 -16.60 -14.06 3.28
CA GLN A 121 -15.67 -13.87 2.19
C GLN A 121 -16.31 -14.17 0.84
N SER A 122 -15.96 -13.38 -0.17
CA SER A 122 -16.35 -13.64 -1.56
C SER A 122 -15.53 -14.79 -2.12
N PRO A 123 -16.16 -15.82 -2.70
CA PRO A 123 -15.43 -16.89 -3.37
C PRO A 123 -14.93 -16.48 -4.77
N ALA A 124 -15.45 -15.39 -5.34
CA ALA A 124 -15.08 -14.93 -6.68
C ALA A 124 -13.75 -14.17 -6.63
N VAL A 125 -12.85 -14.52 -7.53
CA VAL A 125 -11.63 -13.76 -7.77
C VAL A 125 -11.92 -12.79 -8.91
N GLU A 126 -11.97 -11.50 -8.60
CA GLU A 126 -12.19 -10.42 -9.55
C GLU A 126 -10.91 -9.59 -9.72
N ILE A 127 -10.67 -9.10 -10.94
CA ILE A 127 -9.58 -8.17 -11.20
C ILE A 127 -10.00 -6.76 -10.77
N LEU A 128 -9.16 -6.07 -10.02
CA LEU A 128 -9.24 -4.64 -9.84
C LEU A 128 -8.59 -3.97 -11.04
N GLU A 129 -9.39 -3.49 -11.97
CA GLU A 129 -8.89 -2.76 -13.14
C GLU A 129 -8.33 -1.41 -12.70
N THR A 130 -7.03 -1.22 -12.88
CA THR A 130 -6.32 -0.01 -12.43
C THR A 130 -6.25 1.08 -13.49
N GLY A 131 -6.48 0.74 -14.76
CA GLY A 131 -6.30 1.64 -15.91
C GLY A 131 -4.83 1.92 -16.23
N ILE A 132 -3.92 1.19 -15.60
CA ILE A 132 -2.48 1.27 -15.82
C ILE A 132 -2.05 0.01 -16.58
N LYS A 133 -1.71 0.19 -17.85
CA LYS A 133 -1.46 -0.92 -18.80
C LYS A 133 -0.53 -2.00 -18.28
N VAL A 134 0.61 -1.60 -17.72
CA VAL A 134 1.63 -2.56 -17.24
C VAL A 134 1.10 -3.40 -16.08
N ILE A 135 0.33 -2.83 -15.18
CA ILE A 135 -0.27 -3.52 -14.04
C ILE A 135 -1.36 -4.46 -14.55
N ASP A 136 -2.34 -3.91 -15.26
CA ASP A 136 -3.52 -4.66 -15.68
C ASP A 136 -3.17 -5.82 -16.62
N LEU A 137 -2.11 -5.70 -17.44
CA LEU A 137 -1.66 -6.75 -18.32
C LEU A 137 -0.85 -7.84 -17.63
N LEU A 138 0.21 -7.46 -16.89
CA LEU A 138 1.29 -8.39 -16.47
C LEU A 138 1.22 -8.78 -15.01
N GLU A 139 0.58 -7.96 -14.18
CA GLU A 139 0.45 -8.18 -12.74
C GLU A 139 -0.93 -7.79 -12.22
N PRO A 140 -2.04 -8.28 -12.83
CA PRO A 140 -3.38 -7.83 -12.47
C PRO A 140 -3.62 -7.96 -10.96
N TYR A 141 -4.19 -6.91 -10.37
CA TYR A 141 -4.48 -6.87 -8.94
C TYR A 141 -5.80 -7.59 -8.64
N PRO A 142 -5.83 -8.57 -7.72
CA PRO A 142 -7.10 -9.14 -7.27
C PRO A 142 -7.82 -8.17 -6.33
N LYS A 143 -9.13 -8.01 -6.50
CA LYS A 143 -9.97 -7.32 -5.51
C LYS A 143 -9.90 -8.06 -4.17
N GLY A 144 -9.73 -7.30 -3.09
CA GLY A 144 -9.53 -7.88 -1.77
C GLY A 144 -8.15 -8.52 -1.56
N GLY A 145 -7.26 -8.37 -2.54
CA GLY A 145 -5.90 -8.90 -2.51
C GLY A 145 -4.90 -7.97 -1.82
N LYS A 146 -3.71 -8.50 -1.65
CA LYS A 146 -2.58 -7.85 -0.99
C LYS A 146 -1.44 -7.71 -1.98
N ILE A 147 -1.12 -6.48 -2.34
CA ILE A 147 -0.11 -6.15 -3.34
C ILE A 147 1.12 -5.60 -2.64
N GLY A 148 2.28 -6.21 -2.88
CA GLY A 148 3.56 -5.66 -2.44
C GLY A 148 4.13 -4.71 -3.48
N LEU A 149 4.41 -3.48 -3.06
CA LEU A 149 5.06 -2.47 -3.90
C LEU A 149 6.53 -2.32 -3.49
N PHE A 150 7.42 -2.71 -4.38
CA PHE A 150 8.86 -2.70 -4.19
C PHE A 150 9.49 -1.61 -5.05
N GLY A 151 10.46 -0.89 -4.49
CA GLY A 151 11.20 0.12 -5.24
C GLY A 151 12.01 1.04 -4.35
N GLY A 152 13.16 1.44 -4.84
CA GLY A 152 14.03 2.40 -4.18
C GLY A 152 13.47 3.83 -4.19
N ALA A 153 14.22 4.76 -3.63
CA ALA A 153 13.87 6.18 -3.69
C ALA A 153 13.92 6.73 -5.13
N GLY A 154 12.98 7.59 -5.48
CA GLY A 154 12.99 8.33 -6.75
C GLY A 154 12.54 7.55 -7.99
N VAL A 155 11.91 6.38 -7.82
CA VAL A 155 11.41 5.57 -8.95
C VAL A 155 9.93 5.81 -9.29
N GLY A 156 9.29 6.80 -8.63
CA GLY A 156 7.89 7.15 -8.89
C GLY A 156 6.86 6.41 -8.04
N LYS A 157 7.25 5.84 -6.88
CA LYS A 157 6.33 5.15 -5.97
C LYS A 157 5.13 6.02 -5.57
N THR A 158 5.38 7.23 -5.13
CA THR A 158 4.33 8.17 -4.70
C THR A 158 3.39 8.52 -5.86
N VAL A 159 3.93 8.76 -7.06
CA VAL A 159 3.13 9.05 -8.25
C VAL A 159 2.22 7.87 -8.60
N LEU A 160 2.73 6.65 -8.54
CA LEU A 160 1.94 5.43 -8.79
C LEU A 160 0.81 5.28 -7.75
N ILE A 161 1.09 5.47 -6.47
CA ILE A 161 0.08 5.42 -5.39
C ILE A 161 -1.02 6.46 -5.65
N GLN A 162 -0.66 7.69 -5.96
CA GLN A 162 -1.63 8.75 -6.23
C GLN A 162 -2.46 8.48 -7.49
N GLU A 163 -1.85 7.91 -8.53
CA GLU A 163 -2.56 7.52 -9.75
C GLU A 163 -3.58 6.41 -9.49
N LEU A 164 -3.21 5.40 -8.68
CA LEU A 164 -4.14 4.36 -8.25
C LEU A 164 -5.32 4.94 -7.46
N ILE A 165 -5.05 5.88 -6.54
CA ILE A 165 -6.09 6.59 -5.78
C ILE A 165 -7.00 7.36 -6.74
N HIS A 166 -6.43 8.08 -7.69
CA HIS A 166 -7.18 8.86 -8.68
C HIS A 166 -8.11 7.95 -9.49
N ASN A 167 -7.56 6.89 -10.04
CA ASN A 167 -8.31 5.97 -10.92
C ASN A 167 -9.42 5.24 -10.17
N VAL A 168 -9.17 4.77 -8.95
CA VAL A 168 -10.24 4.15 -8.13
C VAL A 168 -11.31 5.15 -7.74
N ALA A 169 -10.95 6.38 -7.43
CA ALA A 169 -11.90 7.41 -7.05
C ALA A 169 -12.79 7.86 -8.21
N THR A 170 -12.22 7.97 -9.43
CA THR A 170 -12.92 8.47 -10.62
C THR A 170 -13.69 7.39 -11.35
N GLU A 171 -13.07 6.23 -11.59
CA GLU A 171 -13.64 5.18 -12.45
C GLU A 171 -14.50 4.18 -11.67
N HIS A 172 -14.09 3.85 -10.43
CA HIS A 172 -14.80 2.87 -9.61
C HIS A 172 -15.68 3.48 -8.51
N GLY A 173 -15.60 4.81 -8.29
CA GLY A 173 -16.35 5.47 -7.23
C GLY A 173 -15.96 5.02 -5.81
N GLY A 174 -14.81 4.36 -5.68
CA GLY A 174 -14.28 3.82 -4.43
C GLY A 174 -13.61 4.87 -3.56
N TYR A 175 -13.26 4.45 -2.35
CA TYR A 175 -12.53 5.26 -1.39
C TYR A 175 -11.12 4.71 -1.17
N SER A 176 -10.24 5.57 -0.68
CA SER A 176 -8.87 5.18 -0.36
C SER A 176 -8.51 5.57 1.07
N ILE A 177 -7.78 4.71 1.74
CA ILE A 177 -7.20 4.99 3.05
C ILE A 177 -5.69 4.85 2.92
N PHE A 178 -4.97 5.90 3.27
CA PHE A 178 -3.51 5.87 3.30
C PHE A 178 -3.01 5.80 4.74
N THR A 179 -2.17 4.81 5.04
CA THR A 179 -1.54 4.67 6.36
C THR A 179 -0.04 4.86 6.24
N GLY A 180 0.47 5.94 6.85
CA GLY A 180 1.90 6.20 6.98
C GLY A 180 2.46 5.56 8.25
N VAL A 181 3.17 4.45 8.10
CA VAL A 181 3.73 3.65 9.19
C VAL A 181 5.21 3.94 9.35
N GLY A 182 5.58 4.73 10.34
CA GLY A 182 6.97 5.10 10.61
C GLY A 182 7.61 5.96 9.51
N GLU A 183 6.81 6.70 8.76
CA GLU A 183 7.28 7.59 7.70
C GLU A 183 7.71 8.95 8.25
N ARG A 184 8.47 9.68 7.45
CA ARG A 184 8.91 11.04 7.79
C ARG A 184 7.74 12.02 7.73
N SER A 185 7.62 12.88 8.72
CA SER A 185 6.57 13.91 8.79
C SER A 185 6.52 14.78 7.54
N ARG A 186 7.68 15.09 6.95
CA ARG A 186 7.79 15.88 5.72
C ARG A 186 7.14 15.16 4.54
N GLU A 187 7.45 13.87 4.36
CA GLU A 187 6.91 13.07 3.23
C GLU A 187 5.39 12.92 3.34
N GLY A 188 4.87 12.73 4.56
CA GLY A 188 3.43 12.70 4.81
C GLY A 188 2.74 14.03 4.51
N ASN A 189 3.37 15.17 4.86
CA ASN A 189 2.83 16.50 4.56
C ASN A 189 2.89 16.83 3.06
N ASP A 190 3.97 16.45 2.38
CA ASP A 190 4.09 16.62 0.94
C ASP A 190 3.02 15.81 0.20
N LEU A 191 2.82 14.52 0.57
CA LEU A 191 1.76 13.67 0.04
C LEU A 191 0.36 14.29 0.24
N TRP A 192 0.07 14.81 1.44
CA TRP A 192 -1.22 15.44 1.71
C TRP A 192 -1.47 16.66 0.85
N ARG A 193 -0.46 17.53 0.63
CA ARG A 193 -0.55 18.69 -0.26
C ARG A 193 -0.80 18.26 -1.71
N GLU A 194 -0.01 17.33 -2.21
CA GLU A 194 -0.14 16.80 -3.56
C GLU A 194 -1.53 16.20 -3.81
N MET A 195 -2.07 15.42 -2.86
CA MET A 195 -3.43 14.88 -2.94
C MET A 195 -4.51 15.97 -2.97
N ARG A 196 -4.32 17.04 -2.24
CA ARG A 196 -5.24 18.18 -2.28
C ARG A 196 -5.17 18.92 -3.61
N GLU A 197 -3.97 19.12 -4.13
CA GLU A 197 -3.74 19.80 -5.39
C GLU A 197 -4.25 18.99 -6.59
N SER A 198 -4.13 17.68 -6.54
CA SER A 198 -4.67 16.77 -7.57
C SER A 198 -6.18 16.52 -7.46
N GLY A 199 -6.81 16.97 -6.37
CA GLY A 199 -8.25 16.82 -6.15
C GLY A 199 -8.71 15.45 -5.64
N VAL A 200 -7.80 14.49 -5.41
CA VAL A 200 -8.15 13.13 -4.94
C VAL A 200 -8.40 13.06 -3.44
N SER A 201 -8.05 14.09 -2.68
CA SER A 201 -8.19 14.12 -1.22
C SER A 201 -9.63 13.93 -0.75
N ALA A 202 -10.62 14.40 -1.51
CA ALA A 202 -12.05 14.33 -1.11
C ALA A 202 -12.58 12.91 -0.91
N LYS A 203 -11.93 11.90 -1.50
CA LYS A 203 -12.28 10.48 -1.36
C LYS A 203 -11.22 9.65 -0.62
N THR A 204 -10.32 10.32 0.09
CA THR A 204 -9.19 9.70 0.77
C THR A 204 -9.11 10.13 2.22
N ALA A 205 -8.92 9.20 3.14
CA ALA A 205 -8.53 9.49 4.52
C ALA A 205 -7.08 9.10 4.74
N LEU A 206 -6.36 9.88 5.55
CA LEU A 206 -4.95 9.63 5.86
C LEU A 206 -4.78 9.39 7.36
N VAL A 207 -3.98 8.38 7.71
CA VAL A 207 -3.65 8.06 9.11
C VAL A 207 -2.15 7.92 9.23
N PHE A 208 -1.52 8.71 10.11
CA PHE A 208 -0.07 8.72 10.26
C PHE A 208 0.37 8.32 11.67
N GLY A 209 1.36 7.43 11.74
CA GLY A 209 2.22 7.19 12.89
C GLY A 209 3.66 7.42 12.44
N GLN A 210 4.18 8.61 12.76
CA GLN A 210 5.43 9.12 12.21
C GLN A 210 6.65 8.40 12.77
N MET A 211 7.81 8.60 12.15
CA MET A 211 9.08 7.97 12.53
C MET A 211 9.53 8.30 13.98
N ASN A 212 9.18 9.48 14.48
CA ASN A 212 9.50 9.92 15.84
C ASN A 212 8.50 9.46 16.90
N GLU A 213 7.39 8.84 16.49
CA GLU A 213 6.40 8.31 17.41
C GLU A 213 6.88 7.02 18.11
N SER A 214 6.26 6.71 19.25
CA SER A 214 6.58 5.49 19.99
C SER A 214 6.35 4.23 19.15
N PRO A 215 7.04 3.11 19.46
CA PRO A 215 6.83 1.85 18.74
C PRO A 215 5.37 1.40 18.76
N GLY A 216 4.67 1.63 19.87
CA GLY A 216 3.25 1.32 20.00
C GLY A 216 2.37 2.02 18.99
N VAL A 217 2.64 3.30 18.72
CA VAL A 217 1.95 4.08 17.68
C VAL A 217 2.21 3.49 16.31
N ARG A 218 3.49 3.28 15.98
CA ARG A 218 3.89 2.76 14.65
C ARG A 218 3.33 1.36 14.36
N MET A 219 3.18 0.54 15.39
CA MET A 219 2.61 -0.80 15.27
C MET A 219 1.08 -0.76 15.07
N ARG A 220 0.38 0.26 15.58
CA ARG A 220 -1.10 0.29 15.57
C ARG A 220 -1.70 1.18 14.49
N VAL A 221 -0.93 2.07 13.90
CA VAL A 221 -1.46 3.01 12.90
C VAL A 221 -2.05 2.30 11.68
N ALA A 222 -1.46 1.18 11.24
CA ALA A 222 -2.01 0.36 10.16
C ALA A 222 -3.38 -0.24 10.52
N LEU A 223 -3.56 -0.66 11.78
CA LEU A 223 -4.84 -1.15 12.29
C LEU A 223 -5.91 -0.04 12.33
N SER A 224 -5.51 1.18 12.66
CA SER A 224 -6.40 2.35 12.66
C SER A 224 -6.93 2.64 11.26
N GLY A 225 -6.06 2.69 10.25
CA GLY A 225 -6.46 2.89 8.86
C GLY A 225 -7.26 1.73 8.30
N LEU A 226 -6.86 0.49 8.60
CA LEU A 226 -7.63 -0.69 8.18
C LEU A 226 -9.06 -0.68 8.76
N THR A 227 -9.23 -0.24 10.01
CA THR A 227 -10.56 -0.12 10.61
C THR A 227 -11.44 0.89 9.89
N MET A 228 -10.88 2.01 9.41
CA MET A 228 -11.60 2.96 8.56
C MET A 228 -11.97 2.34 7.22
N ALA A 229 -11.07 1.60 6.59
CA ALA A 229 -11.32 0.90 5.32
C ALA A 229 -12.43 -0.15 5.46
N GLU A 230 -12.39 -0.96 6.51
CA GLU A 230 -13.41 -1.98 6.79
C GLU A 230 -14.82 -1.40 6.97
N TYR A 231 -14.95 -0.19 7.52
CA TYR A 231 -16.25 0.45 7.65
C TYR A 231 -16.89 0.72 6.29
N PHE A 232 -16.11 1.24 5.35
CA PHE A 232 -16.61 1.50 4.00
C PHE A 232 -16.95 0.20 3.26
N ARG A 233 -16.16 -0.86 3.43
CA ARG A 233 -16.48 -2.19 2.89
C ARG A 233 -17.76 -2.75 3.48
N ASP A 234 -17.86 -2.83 4.82
CA ASP A 234 -18.88 -3.58 5.53
C ASP A 234 -20.20 -2.82 5.66
N THR A 235 -20.19 -1.48 5.66
CA THR A 235 -21.35 -0.65 5.94
C THR A 235 -21.83 0.15 4.73
N GLU A 236 -20.89 0.61 3.91
CA GLU A 236 -21.20 1.41 2.72
C GLU A 236 -21.09 0.60 1.43
N HIS A 237 -20.73 -0.69 1.53
CA HIS A 237 -20.62 -1.63 0.40
C HIS A 237 -19.74 -1.10 -0.72
N LYS A 238 -18.55 -0.58 -0.34
CA LYS A 238 -17.59 0.01 -1.26
C LYS A 238 -16.37 -0.87 -1.47
N ASP A 239 -15.78 -0.71 -2.65
CA ASP A 239 -14.42 -1.15 -2.90
C ASP A 239 -13.45 -0.09 -2.39
N VAL A 240 -12.53 -0.49 -1.53
CA VAL A 240 -11.60 0.41 -0.83
C VAL A 240 -10.17 0.02 -1.15
N LEU A 241 -9.34 1.00 -1.48
CA LEU A 241 -7.89 0.84 -1.50
C LEU A 241 -7.30 1.23 -0.14
N LEU A 242 -6.53 0.32 0.43
CA LEU A 242 -5.73 0.56 1.64
C LEU A 242 -4.25 0.61 1.29
N PHE A 243 -3.63 1.76 1.47
CA PHE A 243 -2.18 1.90 1.33
C PHE A 243 -1.50 1.80 2.69
N ILE A 244 -0.44 1.00 2.77
CA ILE A 244 0.40 0.85 3.97
C ILE A 244 1.83 1.19 3.56
N ASP A 245 2.31 2.33 3.97
CA ASP A 245 3.68 2.77 3.72
C ASP A 245 4.38 3.05 5.05
N ASN A 246 5.21 2.19 5.55
CA ASN A 246 5.80 0.98 5.00
C ASN A 246 5.50 -0.22 5.91
N ILE A 247 5.12 -1.38 5.36
CA ILE A 247 4.79 -2.58 6.15
C ILE A 247 5.98 -3.10 6.96
N PHE A 248 7.22 -2.94 6.48
CA PHE A 248 8.41 -3.29 7.23
C PHE A 248 8.52 -2.52 8.55
N ARG A 249 8.08 -1.26 8.59
CA ARG A 249 8.07 -0.44 9.82
C ARG A 249 7.10 -0.95 10.87
N PHE A 250 5.99 -1.56 10.43
CA PHE A 250 5.07 -2.27 11.31
C PHE A 250 5.78 -3.44 12.02
N VAL A 251 6.51 -4.26 11.27
CA VAL A 251 7.29 -5.37 11.83
C VAL A 251 8.38 -4.88 12.76
N GLN A 252 9.13 -3.85 12.37
CA GLN A 252 10.17 -3.24 13.19
C GLN A 252 9.62 -2.71 14.52
N ALA A 253 8.49 -2.01 14.49
CA ALA A 253 7.83 -1.53 15.68
C ALA A 253 7.40 -2.68 16.60
N GLY A 254 6.87 -3.77 16.06
CA GLY A 254 6.55 -4.98 16.82
C GLY A 254 7.77 -5.59 17.53
N SER A 255 8.93 -5.61 16.88
CA SER A 255 10.18 -6.04 17.46
C SER A 255 10.64 -5.14 18.62
N GLU A 256 10.52 -3.83 18.45
CA GLU A 256 10.82 -2.85 19.50
C GLU A 256 9.89 -3.03 20.72
N VAL A 257 8.57 -3.15 20.48
CA VAL A 257 7.55 -3.43 21.52
C VAL A 257 7.88 -4.72 22.28
N SER A 258 8.15 -5.79 21.56
CA SER A 258 8.49 -7.09 22.16
C SER A 258 9.69 -7.00 23.08
N THR A 259 10.74 -6.27 22.66
CA THR A 259 11.94 -6.03 23.45
C THR A 259 11.64 -5.20 24.71
N LEU A 260 10.86 -4.12 24.57
CA LEU A 260 10.46 -3.25 25.68
C LEU A 260 9.59 -4.00 26.72
N LEU A 261 8.78 -4.96 26.27
CA LEU A 261 8.00 -5.84 27.15
C LEU A 261 8.84 -6.96 27.81
N GLY A 262 10.13 -7.05 27.47
CA GLY A 262 11.04 -8.06 28.03
C GLY A 262 10.85 -9.46 27.46
N ARG A 263 10.28 -9.59 26.27
CA ARG A 263 10.14 -10.89 25.59
C ARG A 263 11.46 -11.28 24.95
N MET A 264 11.78 -12.57 25.01
CA MET A 264 12.98 -13.12 24.35
C MET A 264 12.82 -13.01 22.82
N PRO A 265 13.80 -12.42 22.11
CA PRO A 265 13.75 -12.37 20.65
C PRO A 265 13.90 -13.75 20.04
N SER A 266 13.32 -13.93 18.86
CA SER A 266 13.56 -15.10 17.99
C SER A 266 14.87 -14.93 17.21
N ALA A 267 15.11 -15.82 16.22
CA ALA A 267 16.26 -15.72 15.34
C ALA A 267 16.32 -14.33 14.65
N VAL A 268 17.52 -13.80 14.48
CA VAL A 268 17.82 -12.51 13.84
C VAL A 268 17.23 -11.29 14.58
N GLY A 269 16.76 -11.47 15.84
CA GLY A 269 16.30 -10.37 16.67
C GLY A 269 14.84 -9.97 16.53
N TYR A 270 14.05 -10.63 15.69
CA TYR A 270 12.62 -10.37 15.56
C TYR A 270 11.80 -10.93 16.74
N GLN A 271 10.59 -10.43 16.91
CA GLN A 271 9.63 -10.92 17.90
C GLN A 271 9.17 -12.34 17.59
N PRO A 272 8.97 -13.20 18.61
CA PRO A 272 8.44 -14.56 18.39
C PRO A 272 6.99 -14.55 17.87
N THR A 273 6.29 -13.44 18.03
CA THR A 273 4.89 -13.23 17.62
C THR A 273 4.73 -12.66 16.22
N LEU A 274 5.83 -12.48 15.45
CA LEU A 274 5.85 -11.84 14.15
C LEU A 274 4.77 -12.37 13.18
N ALA A 275 4.72 -13.67 12.98
CA ALA A 275 3.77 -14.28 12.05
C ALA A 275 2.30 -14.08 12.49
N GLY A 276 2.04 -14.16 13.81
CA GLY A 276 0.71 -13.91 14.36
C GLY A 276 0.27 -12.44 14.20
N GLU A 277 1.15 -11.50 14.51
CA GLU A 277 0.88 -10.06 14.39
C GLU A 277 0.63 -9.66 12.93
N MET A 278 1.45 -10.18 12.01
CA MET A 278 1.26 -9.97 10.57
C MET A 278 -0.05 -10.60 10.11
N GLY A 279 -0.36 -11.82 10.54
CA GLY A 279 -1.61 -12.52 10.22
C GLY A 279 -2.84 -11.75 10.71
N GLU A 280 -2.84 -11.23 11.95
CA GLU A 280 -3.95 -10.41 12.48
C GLU A 280 -4.24 -9.17 11.61
N LEU A 281 -3.23 -8.56 11.03
CA LEU A 281 -3.40 -7.44 10.10
C LEU A 281 -3.87 -7.91 8.72
N GLN A 282 -3.16 -8.87 8.13
CA GLN A 282 -3.33 -9.27 6.73
C GLN A 282 -4.64 -10.01 6.47
N GLU A 283 -5.11 -10.86 7.40
CA GLU A 283 -6.35 -11.62 7.22
C GLU A 283 -7.62 -10.77 7.27
N ARG A 284 -7.56 -9.54 7.79
CA ARG A 284 -8.66 -8.57 7.75
C ARG A 284 -8.81 -7.93 6.37
N ILE A 285 -7.75 -7.94 5.57
CA ILE A 285 -7.71 -7.40 4.21
C ILE A 285 -8.28 -8.47 3.28
N ALA A 286 -9.52 -8.32 2.88
CA ALA A 286 -10.24 -9.32 2.11
C ALA A 286 -11.39 -8.71 1.32
N SER A 287 -11.84 -9.45 0.30
CA SER A 287 -13.11 -9.25 -0.39
C SER A 287 -14.21 -9.99 0.35
N THR A 288 -15.32 -9.31 0.60
CA THR A 288 -16.54 -9.87 1.20
C THR A 288 -17.68 -9.79 0.19
N ARG A 289 -18.85 -10.31 0.55
CA ARG A 289 -20.06 -10.16 -0.27
C ARG A 289 -20.54 -8.71 -0.36
N ASP A 290 -20.14 -7.87 0.59
CA ASP A 290 -20.59 -6.48 0.71
C ASP A 290 -19.67 -5.49 -0.03
N GLY A 291 -18.40 -5.82 -0.15
CA GLY A 291 -17.38 -4.97 -0.79
C GLY A 291 -15.98 -5.54 -0.61
N SER A 292 -14.97 -4.78 -0.96
CA SER A 292 -13.58 -5.22 -0.85
C SER A 292 -12.67 -4.21 -0.17
N VAL A 293 -11.64 -4.71 0.53
CA VAL A 293 -10.45 -3.94 0.90
C VAL A 293 -9.28 -4.55 0.18
N THR A 294 -8.73 -3.84 -0.79
CA THR A 294 -7.51 -4.22 -1.52
C THR A 294 -6.36 -3.40 -0.98
N SER A 295 -5.26 -4.03 -0.60
CA SER A 295 -4.12 -3.30 -0.05
C SER A 295 -2.95 -3.22 -1.02
N VAL A 296 -2.33 -2.04 -1.07
CA VAL A 296 -1.03 -1.81 -1.69
C VAL A 296 -0.05 -1.46 -0.58
N GLN A 297 0.91 -2.33 -0.35
CA GLN A 297 1.83 -2.27 0.77
C GLN A 297 3.23 -2.00 0.27
N ALA A 298 3.79 -0.84 0.62
CA ALA A 298 5.19 -0.59 0.33
C ALA A 298 6.06 -1.51 1.20
N VAL A 299 6.94 -2.25 0.57
CA VAL A 299 7.81 -3.22 1.23
C VAL A 299 9.26 -2.76 1.08
N TYR A 300 9.93 -2.60 2.21
CA TYR A 300 11.37 -2.42 2.27
C TYR A 300 12.03 -3.79 2.52
N VAL A 301 13.03 -4.11 1.74
CA VAL A 301 13.80 -5.36 1.88
C VAL A 301 15.17 -5.00 2.45
N PRO A 302 15.45 -5.31 3.73
CA PRO A 302 16.73 -5.03 4.33
C PRO A 302 17.87 -5.71 3.58
N ALA A 303 18.89 -4.95 3.18
CA ALA A 303 20.07 -5.44 2.45
C ALA A 303 19.75 -6.28 1.19
N ASP A 304 18.58 -6.06 0.58
CA ASP A 304 18.06 -6.86 -0.54
C ASP A 304 17.97 -8.38 -0.24
N ASP A 305 17.86 -8.73 1.05
CA ASP A 305 17.76 -10.13 1.52
C ASP A 305 16.29 -10.57 1.62
N LEU A 306 15.86 -11.36 0.64
CA LEU A 306 14.52 -11.93 0.61
C LEU A 306 14.31 -13.05 1.65
N THR A 307 15.37 -13.53 2.29
CA THR A 307 15.30 -14.57 3.34
C THR A 307 15.15 -13.98 4.74
N ASP A 308 15.23 -12.66 4.87
CA ASP A 308 14.94 -11.96 6.13
C ASP A 308 13.53 -12.32 6.63
N PRO A 309 13.36 -12.68 7.93
CA PRO A 309 12.08 -13.14 8.47
C PRO A 309 10.92 -12.17 8.28
N ALA A 310 11.16 -10.86 8.35
CA ALA A 310 10.11 -9.85 8.09
C ALA A 310 9.68 -9.86 6.63
N THR A 311 10.65 -9.92 5.74
CA THR A 311 10.43 -9.98 4.29
C THR A 311 9.70 -11.28 3.92
N ALA A 312 10.21 -12.43 4.34
CA ALA A 312 9.61 -13.73 4.04
C ALA A 312 8.16 -13.85 4.56
N THR A 313 7.91 -13.36 5.79
CA THR A 313 6.55 -13.36 6.37
C THR A 313 5.61 -12.45 5.58
N THR A 314 6.07 -11.28 5.16
CA THR A 314 5.27 -10.35 4.33
C THR A 314 4.94 -10.98 2.98
N PHE A 315 5.93 -11.55 2.29
CA PHE A 315 5.73 -12.20 0.98
C PHE A 315 4.74 -13.36 1.01
N ALA A 316 4.68 -14.10 2.11
CA ALA A 316 3.74 -15.21 2.26
C ALA A 316 2.26 -14.76 2.14
N HIS A 317 1.97 -13.52 2.45
CA HIS A 317 0.61 -12.95 2.38
C HIS A 317 0.30 -12.25 1.05
N LEU A 318 1.31 -11.95 0.22
CA LEU A 318 1.10 -11.18 -1.01
C LEU A 318 0.47 -12.01 -2.13
N ASP A 319 -0.49 -11.41 -2.83
CA ASP A 319 -1.16 -11.96 -4.01
C ASP A 319 -0.54 -11.46 -5.32
N ALA A 320 0.00 -10.25 -5.31
CA ALA A 320 0.72 -9.66 -6.42
C ALA A 320 1.93 -8.85 -5.92
N THR A 321 2.90 -8.66 -6.81
CA THR A 321 4.14 -7.96 -6.52
C THR A 321 4.47 -7.00 -7.65
N THR A 322 4.46 -5.70 -7.36
CA THR A 322 4.87 -4.62 -8.26
C THR A 322 6.28 -4.19 -7.92
N VAL A 323 7.20 -4.34 -8.87
CA VAL A 323 8.61 -3.95 -8.72
C VAL A 323 8.89 -2.72 -9.57
N LEU A 324 9.23 -1.61 -8.92
CA LEU A 324 9.66 -0.39 -9.60
C LEU A 324 11.17 -0.41 -9.83
N SER A 325 11.58 -0.18 -11.08
CA SER A 325 12.96 -0.27 -11.53
C SER A 325 13.57 1.10 -11.80
N ARG A 326 14.72 1.36 -11.17
CA ARG A 326 15.50 2.58 -11.45
C ARG A 326 15.99 2.63 -12.90
N LYS A 327 16.38 1.49 -13.49
CA LYS A 327 16.82 1.43 -14.89
C LYS A 327 15.72 1.87 -15.86
N ILE A 328 14.47 1.52 -15.57
CA ILE A 328 13.31 1.92 -16.38
C ILE A 328 13.01 3.41 -16.17
N ALA A 329 13.09 3.89 -14.93
CA ALA A 329 12.92 5.32 -14.62
C ALA A 329 13.96 6.21 -15.29
N GLU A 330 15.22 5.77 -15.35
CA GLU A 330 16.32 6.47 -16.05
C GLU A 330 16.12 6.54 -17.56
N GLN A 331 15.34 5.63 -18.14
CA GLN A 331 14.92 5.66 -19.55
C GLN A 331 13.74 6.61 -19.81
N GLY A 332 13.19 7.23 -18.75
CA GLY A 332 12.01 8.09 -18.84
C GLY A 332 10.70 7.34 -19.06
N LEU A 333 10.67 6.04 -18.82
CA LEU A 333 9.48 5.21 -18.95
C LEU A 333 8.71 5.15 -17.61
N TYR A 334 7.49 5.68 -17.60
CA TYR A 334 6.64 5.71 -16.41
C TYR A 334 5.22 5.18 -16.70
N PRO A 335 4.59 4.47 -15.71
CA PRO A 335 5.17 4.06 -14.43
C PRO A 335 6.36 3.11 -14.63
N ALA A 336 7.40 3.27 -13.81
CA ALA A 336 8.67 2.55 -13.98
C ALA A 336 8.61 1.11 -13.44
N VAL A 337 7.55 0.39 -13.74
CA VAL A 337 7.31 -1.01 -13.33
C VAL A 337 8.19 -1.93 -14.18
N ASP A 338 8.90 -2.83 -13.50
CA ASP A 338 9.66 -3.88 -14.17
C ASP A 338 8.73 -5.02 -14.59
N PRO A 339 8.48 -5.22 -15.89
CA PRO A 339 7.51 -6.18 -16.40
C PRO A 339 7.94 -7.64 -16.23
N LEU A 340 9.21 -7.89 -15.92
CA LEU A 340 9.75 -9.24 -15.75
C LEU A 340 9.99 -9.60 -14.28
N ALA A 341 10.12 -8.60 -13.42
CA ALA A 341 10.28 -8.80 -11.97
C ALA A 341 8.94 -8.74 -11.21
N SER A 342 7.92 -8.14 -11.82
CA SER A 342 6.57 -8.04 -11.26
C SER A 342 5.75 -9.30 -11.57
N SER A 343 4.82 -9.65 -10.68
CA SER A 343 4.04 -10.87 -10.83
C SER A 343 2.68 -10.79 -10.12
N SER A 344 1.73 -11.61 -10.56
CA SER A 344 0.45 -11.80 -9.88
C SER A 344 0.05 -13.27 -9.88
N ARG A 345 -0.50 -13.74 -8.74
CA ARG A 345 -1.01 -15.11 -8.60
C ARG A 345 -2.26 -15.36 -9.44
N ILE A 346 -3.01 -14.32 -9.77
CA ILE A 346 -4.23 -14.45 -10.58
C ILE A 346 -3.98 -14.41 -12.08
N LEU A 347 -2.73 -14.21 -12.54
CA LEU A 347 -2.40 -14.26 -13.97
C LEU A 347 -2.37 -15.70 -14.46
N GLU A 348 -3.53 -16.33 -14.49
CA GLU A 348 -3.78 -17.70 -14.94
C GLU A 348 -4.98 -17.73 -15.90
N ALA A 349 -4.94 -18.63 -16.90
CA ALA A 349 -5.91 -18.64 -18.01
C ALA A 349 -7.37 -18.85 -17.55
N ASP A 350 -7.58 -19.60 -16.48
CA ASP A 350 -8.89 -19.87 -15.88
C ASP A 350 -9.44 -18.69 -15.05
N ILE A 351 -8.60 -17.74 -14.66
CA ILE A 351 -8.98 -16.55 -13.90
C ILE A 351 -9.13 -15.33 -14.82
N VAL A 352 -8.06 -14.97 -15.54
CA VAL A 352 -8.05 -13.77 -16.38
C VAL A 352 -8.58 -14.02 -17.79
N GLY A 353 -8.75 -15.26 -18.20
CA GLY A 353 -9.17 -15.69 -19.53
C GLY A 353 -7.98 -15.93 -20.47
N GLU A 354 -8.21 -16.83 -21.45
CA GLU A 354 -7.20 -17.30 -22.41
C GLU A 354 -6.50 -16.18 -23.18
N LEU A 355 -7.26 -15.17 -23.63
CA LEU A 355 -6.69 -14.06 -24.40
C LEU A 355 -5.71 -13.26 -23.57
N HIS A 356 -6.10 -12.85 -22.36
CA HIS A 356 -5.27 -12.06 -21.46
C HIS A 356 -3.99 -12.82 -21.10
N TYR A 357 -4.15 -14.07 -20.64
CA TYR A 357 -3.03 -14.92 -20.27
C TYR A 357 -2.02 -15.09 -21.42
N ARG A 358 -2.50 -15.41 -22.64
CA ARG A 358 -1.66 -15.60 -23.82
C ARG A 358 -0.88 -14.31 -24.15
N VAL A 359 -1.59 -13.18 -24.23
CA VAL A 359 -0.94 -11.89 -24.57
C VAL A 359 0.11 -11.51 -23.54
N ALA A 360 -0.20 -11.65 -22.25
CA ALA A 360 0.74 -11.37 -21.17
C ALA A 360 2.00 -12.24 -21.26
N ARG A 361 1.84 -13.54 -21.49
CA ARG A 361 2.96 -14.48 -21.65
C ARG A 361 3.83 -14.16 -22.86
N GLN A 362 3.22 -13.86 -24.00
CA GLN A 362 3.96 -13.48 -25.20
C GLN A 362 4.73 -12.18 -25.03
N VAL A 363 4.15 -11.19 -24.34
CA VAL A 363 4.86 -9.95 -23.98
C VAL A 363 6.07 -10.26 -23.08
N GLN A 364 5.90 -11.08 -22.05
CA GLN A 364 7.00 -11.48 -21.17
C GLN A 364 8.10 -12.24 -21.94
N GLU A 365 7.76 -13.16 -22.82
CA GLU A 365 8.71 -13.92 -23.65
C GLU A 365 9.53 -12.99 -24.56
N ILE A 366 8.88 -12.05 -25.25
CA ILE A 366 9.56 -11.09 -26.12
C ILE A 366 10.50 -10.20 -25.31
N LEU A 367 10.08 -9.68 -24.15
CA LEU A 367 10.90 -8.83 -23.29
C LEU A 367 12.06 -9.61 -22.66
N GLN A 368 11.84 -10.87 -22.28
CA GLN A 368 12.89 -11.74 -21.76
C GLN A 368 13.95 -12.01 -22.83
N LYS A 369 13.53 -12.39 -24.04
CA LYS A 369 14.44 -12.61 -25.17
C LYS A 369 15.23 -11.34 -25.50
N TYR A 370 14.58 -10.18 -25.48
CA TYR A 370 15.26 -8.92 -25.67
C TYR A 370 16.33 -8.64 -24.61
N ARG A 371 16.05 -8.92 -23.35
CA ARG A 371 17.04 -8.79 -22.25
C ARG A 371 18.26 -9.67 -22.48
N GLU A 372 18.08 -10.89 -22.97
CA GLU A 372 19.16 -11.81 -23.30
C GLU A 372 20.00 -11.32 -24.50
N LEU A 373 19.35 -10.66 -25.46
CA LEU A 373 20.02 -10.12 -26.66
C LEU A 373 20.75 -8.79 -26.41
N GLN A 374 20.46 -8.08 -25.30
CA GLN A 374 21.05 -6.77 -25.01
C GLN A 374 22.57 -6.81 -24.93
N ASP A 375 23.15 -7.84 -24.31
CA ASP A 375 24.59 -8.00 -24.20
C ASP A 375 25.24 -8.25 -25.56
N ILE A 376 24.58 -9.04 -26.40
CA ILE A 376 25.02 -9.31 -27.78
C ILE A 376 24.97 -8.03 -28.61
N ILE A 377 23.89 -7.25 -28.51
CA ILE A 377 23.73 -5.98 -29.22
C ILE A 377 24.79 -4.97 -28.79
N ALA A 378 25.11 -4.91 -27.48
CA ALA A 378 26.13 -3.99 -26.96
C ALA A 378 27.55 -4.29 -27.47
N ILE A 379 27.86 -5.55 -27.73
CA ILE A 379 29.20 -5.99 -28.15
C ILE A 379 29.32 -6.02 -29.69
N LEU A 380 28.34 -6.61 -30.36
CA LEU A 380 28.40 -6.92 -31.80
C LEU A 380 27.58 -5.99 -32.69
N GLY A 381 26.64 -5.24 -32.10
CA GLY A 381 25.67 -4.41 -32.82
C GLY A 381 24.45 -5.16 -33.33
N MET A 382 23.49 -4.39 -33.84
CA MET A 382 22.22 -4.94 -34.38
C MET A 382 22.38 -5.74 -35.66
N ASP A 383 23.40 -5.46 -36.44
CA ASP A 383 23.62 -6.03 -37.76
C ASP A 383 23.99 -7.51 -37.73
N GLU A 384 24.55 -7.97 -36.61
CA GLU A 384 24.93 -9.37 -36.40
C GLU A 384 23.76 -10.26 -35.95
N LEU A 385 22.61 -9.68 -35.66
CA LEU A 385 21.40 -10.44 -35.27
C LEU A 385 20.73 -11.10 -36.47
N SER A 386 20.14 -12.26 -36.26
CA SER A 386 19.25 -12.89 -37.22
C SER A 386 18.03 -11.97 -37.51
N GLU A 387 17.37 -12.18 -38.66
CA GLU A 387 16.15 -11.41 -38.96
C GLU A 387 15.04 -11.61 -37.93
N GLU A 388 14.95 -12.81 -37.35
CA GLU A 388 14.00 -13.12 -36.32
C GLU A 388 14.31 -12.36 -35.03
N ASP A 389 15.59 -12.35 -34.61
CA ASP A 389 16.03 -11.61 -33.42
C ASP A 389 15.86 -10.10 -33.62
N ARG A 390 16.14 -9.56 -34.80
CA ARG A 390 15.91 -8.13 -35.13
C ARG A 390 14.42 -7.76 -34.99
N ARG A 391 13.50 -8.61 -35.48
CA ARG A 391 12.07 -8.40 -35.32
C ARG A 391 11.66 -8.44 -33.84
N THR A 392 12.19 -9.42 -33.10
CA THR A 392 11.96 -9.53 -31.65
C THR A 392 12.43 -8.27 -30.92
N VAL A 393 13.63 -7.76 -31.19
CA VAL A 393 14.17 -6.53 -30.60
C VAL A 393 13.30 -5.32 -30.96
N THR A 394 12.88 -5.19 -32.21
CA THR A 394 12.02 -4.08 -32.65
C THR A 394 10.68 -4.10 -31.92
N ARG A 395 10.03 -5.25 -31.82
CA ARG A 395 8.75 -5.41 -31.09
C ARG A 395 8.95 -5.18 -29.59
N ALA A 396 10.04 -5.69 -28.99
CA ALA A 396 10.34 -5.48 -27.59
C ALA A 396 10.49 -4.00 -27.23
N ARG A 397 11.15 -3.21 -28.06
CA ARG A 397 11.27 -1.75 -27.87
C ARG A 397 9.93 -1.05 -27.96
N LYS A 398 9.06 -1.46 -28.90
CA LYS A 398 7.69 -0.95 -29.00
C LYS A 398 6.88 -1.32 -27.76
N LEU A 399 6.97 -2.58 -27.29
CA LEU A 399 6.32 -3.04 -26.06
C LEU A 399 6.76 -2.24 -24.84
N GLN A 400 8.07 -2.03 -24.63
CA GLN A 400 8.58 -1.24 -23.52
C GLN A 400 8.03 0.18 -23.51
N ARG A 401 7.97 0.84 -24.68
CA ARG A 401 7.41 2.18 -24.80
C ARG A 401 5.90 2.21 -24.60
N PHE A 402 5.21 1.19 -25.08
CA PHE A 402 3.75 1.09 -24.93
C PHE A 402 3.30 0.70 -23.54
N LEU A 403 4.14 0.03 -22.73
CA LEU A 403 3.91 -0.20 -21.30
C LEU A 403 3.89 1.11 -20.50
N ALA A 404 4.64 2.12 -20.95
CA ALA A 404 4.58 3.45 -20.37
C ALA A 404 3.30 4.18 -20.82
N GLN A 405 2.74 5.01 -19.93
CA GLN A 405 1.59 5.85 -20.21
C GLN A 405 1.64 7.13 -19.39
N PRO A 406 1.05 8.24 -19.86
CA PRO A 406 0.93 9.44 -19.08
C PRO A 406 -0.08 9.24 -17.95
N THR A 407 0.25 9.74 -16.76
CA THR A 407 -0.59 9.66 -15.57
C THR A 407 -1.24 11.01 -15.26
N HIS A 408 -2.46 11.00 -14.72
CA HIS A 408 -3.20 12.22 -14.35
C HIS A 408 -2.45 13.04 -13.30
N VAL A 409 -1.81 12.35 -12.36
CA VAL A 409 -1.06 13.00 -11.29
C VAL A 409 0.18 13.73 -11.81
N ALA A 410 0.83 13.20 -12.84
CA ALA A 410 2.02 13.82 -13.43
C ALA A 410 1.72 14.90 -14.48
N GLU A 411 0.47 15.12 -14.87
CA GLU A 411 0.07 16.07 -15.91
C GLU A 411 0.63 17.48 -15.68
N LYS A 412 0.58 17.97 -14.44
CA LYS A 412 1.12 19.29 -14.07
C LYS A 412 2.63 19.45 -14.29
N PHE A 413 3.37 18.36 -14.25
CA PHE A 413 4.83 18.34 -14.42
C PHE A 413 5.25 18.06 -15.84
N THR A 414 4.51 17.20 -16.53
CA THR A 414 4.84 16.74 -17.89
C THR A 414 4.15 17.58 -18.98
N GLY A 415 3.06 18.26 -18.66
CA GLY A 415 2.20 18.94 -19.64
C GLY A 415 1.44 17.97 -20.56
N ILE A 416 1.48 16.66 -20.28
CA ILE A 416 0.78 15.64 -21.06
C ILE A 416 -0.45 15.19 -20.26
N PRO A 417 -1.68 15.26 -20.83
CA PRO A 417 -2.88 14.76 -20.17
C PRO A 417 -2.76 13.29 -19.75
N GLY A 418 -3.16 12.97 -18.53
CA GLY A 418 -3.22 11.60 -18.05
C GLY A 418 -4.28 10.79 -18.80
N ILE A 419 -4.08 9.49 -18.87
CA ILE A 419 -4.98 8.58 -19.60
C ILE A 419 -5.24 7.33 -18.75
N TYR A 420 -6.52 7.08 -18.45
CA TYR A 420 -6.99 5.78 -17.98
C TYR A 420 -7.18 4.86 -19.20
N VAL A 421 -6.56 3.70 -19.20
CA VAL A 421 -6.66 2.75 -20.31
C VAL A 421 -7.44 1.53 -19.84
N PRO A 422 -8.65 1.28 -20.37
CA PRO A 422 -9.41 0.07 -20.06
C PRO A 422 -8.64 -1.21 -20.39
N LEU A 423 -8.84 -2.25 -19.59
CA LEU A 423 -8.17 -3.54 -19.80
C LEU A 423 -8.38 -4.10 -21.21
N LYS A 424 -9.59 -3.93 -21.75
CA LYS A 424 -9.92 -4.36 -23.14
C LYS A 424 -8.98 -3.70 -24.15
N ASP A 425 -8.80 -2.38 -24.05
CA ASP A 425 -7.97 -1.61 -24.99
C ASP A 425 -6.48 -1.92 -24.78
N THR A 426 -6.09 -2.18 -23.53
CA THR A 426 -4.75 -2.68 -23.19
C THR A 426 -4.47 -4.01 -23.91
N LEU A 427 -5.37 -4.99 -23.78
CA LEU A 427 -5.21 -6.31 -24.42
C LEU A 427 -5.17 -6.22 -25.94
N GLU A 428 -6.05 -5.40 -26.54
CA GLU A 428 -6.08 -5.19 -28.00
C GLU A 428 -4.77 -4.57 -28.50
N GLY A 429 -4.27 -3.55 -27.81
CA GLY A 429 -3.03 -2.88 -28.19
C GLY A 429 -1.81 -3.80 -28.11
N PHE A 430 -1.65 -4.52 -27.01
CA PHE A 430 -0.52 -5.45 -26.84
C PHE A 430 -0.61 -6.64 -27.79
N ARG A 431 -1.81 -7.19 -28.02
CA ARG A 431 -2.03 -8.25 -29.02
C ARG A 431 -1.57 -7.80 -30.40
N ALA A 432 -1.98 -6.62 -30.84
CA ALA A 432 -1.61 -6.11 -32.15
C ALA A 432 -0.07 -5.94 -32.32
N ILE A 433 0.64 -5.58 -31.25
CA ILE A 433 2.12 -5.49 -31.28
C ILE A 433 2.75 -6.89 -31.37
N VAL A 434 2.29 -7.82 -30.56
CA VAL A 434 2.82 -9.18 -30.49
C VAL A 434 2.57 -9.94 -31.80
N ASP A 435 1.35 -9.84 -32.36
CA ASP A 435 0.95 -10.48 -33.61
C ASP A 435 1.60 -9.80 -34.83
N GLY A 436 2.19 -8.61 -34.71
CA GLY A 436 2.86 -7.87 -35.78
C GLY A 436 1.95 -6.97 -36.59
N GLU A 437 0.68 -6.82 -36.22
CA GLU A 437 -0.27 -5.91 -36.84
C GLU A 437 0.15 -4.43 -36.72
N ALA A 438 0.99 -4.12 -35.72
CA ALA A 438 1.52 -2.78 -35.45
C ALA A 438 2.98 -2.59 -35.94
N ASP A 439 3.53 -3.51 -36.75
CA ASP A 439 4.93 -3.44 -37.19
C ASP A 439 5.21 -2.23 -38.10
N GLN A 440 4.19 -1.73 -38.83
CA GLN A 440 4.29 -0.55 -39.69
C GLN A 440 4.53 0.77 -38.95
N TYR A 441 4.17 0.87 -37.66
CA TYR A 441 4.34 2.12 -36.93
C TYR A 441 5.75 2.30 -36.39
N PRO A 442 6.31 3.52 -36.44
CA PRO A 442 7.64 3.80 -35.87
C PRO A 442 7.64 3.64 -34.34
N GLU A 443 8.78 3.23 -33.78
CA GLU A 443 8.94 3.02 -32.33
C GLU A 443 8.55 4.23 -31.50
N ALA A 444 8.84 5.45 -31.95
CA ALA A 444 8.53 6.70 -31.26
C ALA A 444 7.01 6.94 -31.09
N ALA A 445 6.17 6.32 -31.91
CA ALA A 445 4.72 6.46 -31.83
C ALA A 445 4.12 5.76 -30.60
N PHE A 446 4.81 4.77 -30.02
CA PHE A 446 4.34 4.00 -28.88
C PHE A 446 4.63 4.66 -27.50
N TYR A 447 5.38 5.75 -27.47
CA TYR A 447 5.77 6.39 -26.22
C TYR A 447 4.70 7.39 -25.75
N ASN A 448 4.33 7.34 -24.46
CA ASN A 448 3.34 8.22 -23.82
C ASN A 448 2.00 8.28 -24.57
N VAL A 449 1.41 7.14 -24.81
CA VAL A 449 0.11 6.97 -25.44
C VAL A 449 -0.76 6.00 -24.63
N GLY A 450 -2.06 6.09 -24.76
CA GLY A 450 -3.01 5.16 -24.12
C GLY A 450 -3.26 3.92 -24.97
N THR A 451 -3.96 4.11 -26.09
CA THR A 451 -4.48 3.03 -26.91
C THR A 451 -3.72 2.87 -28.24
N LEU A 452 -4.03 1.80 -28.97
CA LEU A 452 -3.48 1.59 -30.32
C LEU A 452 -3.93 2.68 -31.31
N ALA A 453 -5.12 3.26 -31.11
CA ALA A 453 -5.61 4.38 -31.92
C ALA A 453 -4.73 5.62 -31.73
N ASP A 454 -4.25 5.87 -30.51
CA ASP A 454 -3.31 6.97 -30.22
C ASP A 454 -1.95 6.75 -30.90
N VAL A 455 -1.49 5.49 -30.97
CA VAL A 455 -0.26 5.13 -31.72
C VAL A 455 -0.41 5.49 -33.17
N ALA A 456 -1.52 5.10 -33.82
CA ALA A 456 -1.78 5.40 -35.22
C ALA A 456 -1.88 6.92 -35.48
N GLY A 457 -2.54 7.65 -34.58
CA GLY A 457 -2.65 9.11 -34.65
C GLY A 457 -1.30 9.82 -34.50
N LYS A 458 -0.47 9.32 -33.56
CA LYS A 458 0.88 9.85 -33.34
C LYS A 458 1.85 9.52 -34.48
N ALA A 459 1.76 8.32 -35.06
CA ALA A 459 2.55 7.94 -36.23
C ALA A 459 2.30 8.89 -37.41
N LYS A 460 1.03 9.21 -37.72
CA LYS A 460 0.68 10.17 -38.77
C LYS A 460 1.24 11.59 -38.52
N ARG A 461 1.26 12.02 -37.24
CA ARG A 461 1.86 13.34 -36.90
C ARG A 461 3.37 13.33 -37.11
N LEU A 462 4.05 12.28 -36.67
CA LEU A 462 5.50 12.14 -36.86
C LEU A 462 5.91 12.08 -38.34
N GLU A 463 5.11 11.42 -39.18
CA GLU A 463 5.30 11.42 -40.63
C GLU A 463 5.12 12.82 -41.26
N ALA A 464 4.14 13.59 -40.78
CA ALA A 464 3.88 14.96 -41.25
C ALA A 464 4.96 15.97 -40.77
N GLU A 465 5.56 15.76 -39.61
CA GLU A 465 6.64 16.60 -39.06
C GLU A 465 8.01 16.25 -39.65
N GLY A 466 8.20 15.02 -40.12
CA GLY A 466 9.44 14.55 -40.74
C GLY A 466 9.51 14.74 -42.28
N ALA A 467 8.43 15.23 -42.88
CA ALA A 467 8.33 15.63 -44.26
C ALA A 467 8.48 17.16 -44.41
#